data_66656bd3ab85cf014f6a6fc74a1a937d
#
_entry.id   66656bd3ab85cf014f6a6fc74a1a937d
#
_cell.length_a   1.000
_cell.length_b   1.000
_cell.length_c   1.000
_cell.angle_alpha   90.00
_cell.angle_beta   90.00
_cell.angle_gamma   90.00
#
_symmetry.space_group_name_H-M   'P 1'
#
loop_
_entity.id
_entity.type
_entity.pdbx_description
1 polymer ?
#
loop_
_entity_poly.entity_id
_entity_poly.type
_entity_poly.pdbx_seq_one_letter_code
_entity_poly.pdbx_strand_id
1 'polypeptide(L)'
;MARVPSTTPPEGAVIPPRHPEAPETGTRIPSHFGHCFGCGEHHPTGLHLVAHVGEGQNITAEFIVTENHQGAPGLAHGGLLSLAFDEALGKLMWLLRAPAVTGRLETDFL
;
A
#
# COMPACT_ATOMS: atom_id res chain seq x y z
N MET A 1 -21.60 1.05 17.37
CA MET A 1 -21.45 2.36 16.71
C MET A 1 -20.17 2.37 15.91
N ALA A 2 -20.25 2.75 14.64
CA ALA A 2 -19.06 2.80 13.80
C ALA A 2 -18.11 3.90 14.28
N ARG A 3 -16.83 3.58 14.36
CA ARG A 3 -15.78 4.56 14.63
C ARG A 3 -15.56 5.44 13.40
N VAL A 4 -15.44 6.73 13.61
CA VAL A 4 -15.06 7.66 12.54
C VAL A 4 -13.54 7.62 12.40
N PRO A 5 -13.01 7.25 11.23
CA PRO A 5 -11.56 7.23 11.03
C PRO A 5 -10.97 8.63 11.18
N SER A 6 -9.81 8.72 11.80
CA SER A 6 -9.05 9.96 11.85
C SER A 6 -7.96 9.92 10.79
N THR A 7 -7.99 10.90 9.89
CA THR A 7 -6.93 11.12 8.90
C THR A 7 -5.99 12.25 9.33
N THR A 8 -6.17 12.78 10.53
CA THR A 8 -5.34 13.85 11.06
C THR A 8 -4.01 13.28 11.54
N PRO A 9 -2.87 13.76 11.02
CA PRO A 9 -1.57 13.34 11.51
C PRO A 9 -1.38 13.70 12.98
N PRO A 10 -0.49 12.99 13.71
CA PRO A 10 -0.14 13.37 15.07
C PRO A 10 0.36 14.80 15.14
N GLU A 11 0.19 15.46 16.31
CA GLU A 11 0.75 16.78 16.55
C GLU A 11 2.26 16.76 16.34
N GLY A 12 2.78 17.77 15.64
CA GLY A 12 4.20 17.87 15.34
C GLY A 12 4.67 17.03 14.15
N ALA A 13 3.76 16.28 13.51
CA ALA A 13 4.10 15.53 12.31
C ALA A 13 4.42 16.49 11.16
N VAL A 14 5.46 16.18 10.41
CA VAL A 14 5.89 16.94 9.23
C VAL A 14 5.87 16.01 8.02
N ILE A 15 5.35 16.49 6.90
CA ILE A 15 5.43 15.75 5.64
C ILE A 15 6.88 15.78 5.17
N PRO A 16 7.56 14.63 5.07
CA PRO A 16 8.93 14.62 4.61
C PRO A 16 9.00 15.02 3.14
N PRO A 17 10.08 15.70 2.71
CA PRO A 17 10.24 16.05 1.32
C PRO A 17 10.48 14.81 0.47
N ARG A 18 10.03 14.87 -0.78
CA ARG A 18 10.36 13.86 -1.78
C ARG A 18 11.87 13.86 -2.01
N HIS A 19 12.48 12.69 -2.00
CA HIS A 19 13.91 12.58 -2.27
C HIS A 19 14.23 13.06 -3.70
N PRO A 20 15.33 13.80 -3.92
CA PRO A 20 15.68 14.29 -5.26
C PRO A 20 15.84 13.20 -6.32
N GLU A 21 16.24 11.99 -5.90
CA GLU A 21 16.38 10.83 -6.78
C GLU A 21 15.18 9.89 -6.77
N ALA A 22 14.05 10.33 -6.22
CA ALA A 22 12.82 9.54 -6.27
C ALA A 22 12.36 9.36 -7.72
N PRO A 23 11.68 8.24 -8.03
CA PRO A 23 11.12 8.05 -9.36
C PRO A 23 10.15 9.16 -9.73
N GLU A 24 10.10 9.49 -11.01
CA GLU A 24 9.21 10.53 -11.52
C GLU A 24 7.75 10.11 -11.47
N THR A 25 6.86 11.10 -11.41
CA THR A 25 5.41 10.91 -11.49
C THR A 25 5.04 10.08 -12.71
N GLY A 26 4.18 9.11 -12.53
CA GLY A 26 3.76 8.17 -13.57
C GLY A 26 4.61 6.90 -13.67
N THR A 27 5.77 6.87 -13.02
CA THR A 27 6.64 5.68 -13.01
C THR A 27 5.99 4.55 -12.25
N ARG A 28 5.99 3.34 -12.81
CA ARG A 28 5.60 2.14 -12.10
C ARG A 28 6.65 1.83 -11.03
N ILE A 29 6.19 1.60 -9.81
CA ILE A 29 7.07 1.20 -8.71
C ILE A 29 7.23 -0.32 -8.78
N PRO A 30 8.46 -0.85 -8.96
CA PRO A 30 8.66 -2.29 -9.07
C PRO A 30 8.42 -3.02 -7.76
N SER A 31 8.19 -4.32 -7.85
CA SER A 31 8.19 -5.18 -6.67
C SER A 31 9.59 -5.24 -6.08
N HIS A 32 9.66 -5.21 -4.76
CA HIS A 32 10.92 -5.40 -4.05
C HIS A 32 11.34 -6.87 -3.96
N PHE A 33 10.42 -7.79 -4.19
CA PHE A 33 10.62 -9.23 -4.10
C PHE A 33 9.57 -9.98 -4.91
N GLY A 34 10.01 -10.81 -5.86
CA GLY A 34 9.12 -11.51 -6.80
C GLY A 34 8.09 -12.43 -6.14
N HIS A 35 8.34 -12.94 -4.95
CA HIS A 35 7.41 -13.78 -4.18
C HIS A 35 6.69 -13.03 -3.06
N CYS A 36 6.75 -11.71 -3.03
CA CYS A 36 5.97 -10.93 -2.07
C CYS A 36 4.47 -11.18 -2.27
N PHE A 37 3.76 -11.48 -1.20
CA PHE A 37 2.32 -11.72 -1.28
C PHE A 37 1.54 -10.48 -1.76
N GLY A 38 2.01 -9.29 -1.41
CA GLY A 38 1.36 -8.05 -1.80
C GLY A 38 1.63 -7.66 -3.25
N CYS A 39 2.88 -7.66 -3.69
CA CYS A 39 3.27 -7.10 -4.99
C CYS A 39 4.11 -8.03 -5.87
N GLY A 40 4.46 -9.21 -5.40
CA GLY A 40 5.31 -10.13 -6.15
C GLY A 40 4.59 -10.79 -7.32
N GLU A 41 5.13 -10.63 -8.53
CA GLU A 41 4.53 -11.18 -9.73
C GLU A 41 4.60 -12.72 -9.80
N HIS A 42 5.51 -13.34 -9.05
CA HIS A 42 5.69 -14.78 -9.03
C HIS A 42 4.92 -15.48 -7.91
N HIS A 43 4.25 -14.74 -7.03
CA HIS A 43 3.42 -15.38 -6.01
C HIS A 43 2.12 -15.88 -6.65
N PRO A 44 1.80 -17.19 -6.53
CA PRO A 44 0.68 -17.78 -7.29
C PRO A 44 -0.70 -17.26 -6.88
N THR A 45 -0.86 -16.83 -5.63
CA THR A 45 -2.16 -16.38 -5.09
C THR A 45 -2.10 -15.00 -4.45
N GLY A 46 -1.00 -14.28 -4.60
CA GLY A 46 -0.82 -12.95 -4.05
C GLY A 46 -1.75 -11.91 -4.67
N LEU A 47 -1.72 -10.70 -4.15
CA LEU A 47 -2.56 -9.61 -4.66
C LEU A 47 -2.10 -9.10 -6.02
N HIS A 48 -0.83 -9.24 -6.35
CA HIS A 48 -0.23 -8.66 -7.55
C HIS A 48 -0.53 -7.16 -7.66
N LEU A 49 -0.45 -6.47 -6.54
CA LEU A 49 -0.71 -5.04 -6.46
C LEU A 49 0.29 -4.27 -7.33
N VAL A 50 -0.23 -3.37 -8.14
CA VAL A 50 0.57 -2.52 -9.03
C VAL A 50 0.49 -1.09 -8.52
N ALA A 51 1.64 -0.47 -8.33
CA ALA A 51 1.73 0.90 -7.83
C ALA A 51 2.45 1.81 -8.81
N HIS A 52 2.01 3.05 -8.86
CA HIS A 52 2.62 4.11 -9.67
C HIS A 52 2.86 5.34 -8.81
N VAL A 53 3.90 6.07 -9.14
CA VAL A 53 4.21 7.34 -8.50
C VAL A 53 3.17 8.38 -8.91
N GLY A 54 2.53 9.00 -7.92
CA GLY A 54 1.65 10.13 -8.12
C GLY A 54 2.40 11.46 -7.98
N GLU A 55 1.67 12.53 -7.87
CA GLU A 55 2.24 13.85 -7.64
C GLU A 55 2.53 14.10 -6.16
N GLY A 56 3.54 14.90 -5.87
CA GLY A 56 3.94 15.21 -4.50
C GLY A 56 4.36 13.97 -3.73
N GLN A 57 3.74 13.72 -2.59
CA GLN A 57 3.98 12.56 -1.74
C GLN A 57 2.87 11.51 -1.89
N ASN A 58 2.40 11.31 -3.11
CA ASN A 58 1.32 10.38 -3.39
C ASN A 58 1.79 9.22 -4.26
N ILE A 59 1.16 8.09 -4.04
CA ILE A 59 1.20 6.95 -4.96
C ILE A 59 -0.24 6.53 -5.28
N THR A 60 -0.41 5.84 -6.39
CA THR A 60 -1.63 5.11 -6.68
C THR A 60 -1.33 3.63 -6.70
N ALA A 61 -2.26 2.83 -6.23
CA ALA A 61 -2.10 1.37 -6.22
C ALA A 61 -3.42 0.72 -6.57
N GLU A 62 -3.35 -0.38 -7.30
CA GLU A 62 -4.53 -1.14 -7.70
C GLU A 62 -4.25 -2.63 -7.67
N PHE A 63 -5.27 -3.42 -7.43
CA PHE A 63 -5.24 -4.87 -7.57
C PHE A 63 -6.63 -5.38 -7.90
N ILE A 64 -6.70 -6.58 -8.44
CA ILE A 64 -7.96 -7.23 -8.77
C ILE A 64 -8.27 -8.27 -7.69
N VAL A 65 -9.45 -8.17 -7.09
CA VAL A 65 -9.92 -9.17 -6.13
C VAL A 65 -10.34 -10.42 -6.91
N THR A 66 -9.69 -11.53 -6.60
CA THR A 66 -10.02 -12.84 -7.20
C THR A 66 -10.67 -13.75 -6.17
N GLU A 67 -11.07 -14.95 -6.57
CA GLU A 67 -11.63 -15.94 -5.66
C GLU A 67 -10.65 -16.33 -4.53
N ASN A 68 -9.36 -16.19 -4.75
CA ASN A 68 -8.33 -16.45 -3.71
C ASN A 68 -8.31 -15.37 -2.63
N HIS A 69 -9.01 -14.28 -2.82
CA HIS A 69 -9.03 -13.13 -1.92
C HIS A 69 -10.32 -13.01 -1.13
N GLN A 70 -11.19 -14.00 -1.20
CA GLN A 70 -12.47 -13.99 -0.51
C GLN A 70 -12.33 -14.27 0.99
N GLY A 71 -13.13 -13.56 1.77
CA GLY A 71 -13.45 -13.93 3.15
C GLY A 71 -14.76 -14.71 3.17
N ALA A 72 -15.88 -13.99 3.18
CA ALA A 72 -17.18 -14.58 2.91
C ALA A 72 -17.36 -14.75 1.39
N PRO A 73 -18.23 -15.68 0.93
CA PRO A 73 -18.45 -15.89 -0.51
C PRO A 73 -18.78 -14.59 -1.25
N GLY A 74 -18.02 -14.27 -2.27
CA GLY A 74 -18.23 -13.07 -3.09
C GLY A 74 -17.72 -11.77 -2.49
N LEU A 75 -17.11 -11.80 -1.31
CA LEU A 75 -16.62 -10.61 -0.61
C LEU A 75 -15.11 -10.71 -0.37
N ALA A 76 -14.41 -9.60 -0.60
CA ALA A 76 -12.99 -9.53 -0.29
C ALA A 76 -12.76 -9.70 1.20
N HIS A 77 -11.75 -10.48 1.58
CA HIS A 77 -11.38 -10.66 2.98
C HIS A 77 -10.82 -9.37 3.57
N GLY A 78 -11.30 -8.95 4.74
CA GLY A 78 -10.83 -7.73 5.40
C GLY A 78 -9.33 -7.72 5.67
N GLY A 79 -8.78 -8.85 6.07
CA GLY A 79 -7.33 -8.98 6.26
C GLY A 79 -6.53 -8.74 4.99
N LEU A 80 -7.05 -9.14 3.83
CA LEU A 80 -6.41 -8.87 2.54
C LEU A 80 -6.50 -7.40 2.16
N LEU A 81 -7.59 -6.72 2.52
CA LEU A 81 -7.69 -5.27 2.33
C LEU A 81 -6.67 -4.54 3.20
N SER A 82 -6.48 -4.98 4.45
CA SER A 82 -5.43 -4.43 5.32
C SER A 82 -4.04 -4.66 4.73
N LEU A 83 -3.80 -5.83 4.17
CA LEU A 83 -2.56 -6.16 3.47
C LEU A 83 -2.34 -5.24 2.27
N ALA A 84 -3.38 -4.96 1.51
CA ALA A 84 -3.30 -4.03 0.38
C ALA A 84 -2.91 -2.62 0.82
N PHE A 85 -3.48 -2.14 1.92
CA PHE A 85 -3.08 -0.85 2.51
C PHE A 85 -1.63 -0.85 2.98
N ASP A 86 -1.21 -1.90 3.66
CA ASP A 86 0.17 -2.04 4.11
C ASP A 86 1.15 -2.01 2.94
N GLU A 87 0.85 -2.76 1.90
CA GLU A 87 1.67 -2.81 0.69
C GLU A 87 1.71 -1.46 -0.02
N ALA A 88 0.57 -0.81 -0.19
CA ALA A 88 0.48 0.50 -0.83
C ALA A 88 1.24 1.58 -0.06
N LEU A 89 1.07 1.62 1.28
CA LEU A 89 1.79 2.56 2.12
C LEU A 89 3.29 2.32 2.09
N GLY A 90 3.71 1.06 2.04
CA GLY A 90 5.11 0.69 1.89
C GLY A 90 5.74 1.21 0.60
N LYS A 91 4.97 1.37 -0.46
CA LYS A 91 5.47 1.94 -1.73
C LYS A 91 5.90 3.40 -1.61
N LEU A 92 5.41 4.13 -0.62
CA LEU A 92 5.86 5.50 -0.36
C LEU A 92 7.34 5.58 -0.01
N MET A 93 7.95 4.49 0.46
CA MET A 93 9.38 4.44 0.73
C MET A 93 10.23 4.76 -0.50
N TRP A 94 9.72 4.47 -1.70
CA TRP A 94 10.41 4.80 -2.94
C TRP A 94 10.54 6.31 -3.16
N LEU A 95 9.54 7.07 -2.68
CA LEU A 95 9.56 8.53 -2.77
C LEU A 95 10.51 9.15 -1.74
N LEU A 96 10.71 8.48 -0.62
CA LEU A 96 11.54 8.96 0.48
C LEU A 96 12.97 8.39 0.43
N ARG A 97 13.18 7.33 -0.33
CA ARG A 97 14.44 6.58 -0.37
C ARG A 97 14.89 6.14 1.03
N ALA A 98 13.92 5.78 1.85
CA ALA A 98 14.12 5.40 3.24
C ALA A 98 13.48 4.02 3.51
N PRO A 99 14.26 2.93 3.42
CA PRO A 99 13.73 1.59 3.70
C PRO A 99 13.18 1.51 5.13
N ALA A 100 12.02 0.90 5.26
CA ALA A 100 11.36 0.72 6.54
C ALA A 100 10.49 -0.54 6.52
N VAL A 101 10.11 -0.98 7.69
CA VAL A 101 9.11 -2.05 7.87
C VAL A 101 7.96 -1.51 8.71
N THR A 102 6.79 -2.08 8.53
CA THR A 102 5.59 -1.67 9.26
C THR A 102 5.74 -1.98 10.75
N GLY A 103 5.61 -0.95 11.56
CA GLY A 103 5.57 -1.12 13.03
C GLY A 103 4.15 -1.22 13.56
N ARG A 104 3.22 -0.50 12.94
CA ARG A 104 1.81 -0.50 13.33
C ARG A 104 0.94 -0.09 12.14
N LEU A 105 -0.17 -0.79 11.97
CA LEU A 105 -1.20 -0.46 10.98
C LEU A 105 -2.56 -0.46 11.69
N GLU A 106 -3.31 0.60 11.54
CA GLU A 106 -4.71 0.67 11.99
C GLU A 106 -5.63 0.79 10.77
N THR A 107 -6.62 -0.08 10.70
CA THR A 107 -7.59 -0.08 9.60
C THR A 107 -9.00 -0.07 10.16
N ASP A 108 -9.82 0.88 9.73
CA ASP A 108 -11.24 0.94 10.04
C ASP A 108 -12.03 0.53 8.80
N PHE A 109 -12.88 -0.49 8.96
CA PHE A 109 -13.81 -0.92 7.91
C PHE A 109 -15.17 -0.26 8.17
N LEU A 110 -15.66 0.48 7.19
CA LEU A 110 -16.90 1.28 7.28
C LEU A 110 -18.07 0.62 6.54
#